data_d5f1889c447107b91997af12631602a1
#
_entry.id   d5f1889c447107b91997af12631602a1
#
_cell.length_a   1.000
_cell.length_b   1.000
_cell.length_c   1.000
_cell.angle_alpha   90.00
_cell.angle_beta   90.00
_cell.angle_gamma   90.00
#
_symmetry.space_group_name_H-M   'P 1'
#
loop_
_entity.id
_entity.type
_entity.pdbx_description
1 polymer ?
#
loop_
_entity_poly.entity_id
_entity_poly.type
_entity_poly.pdbx_seq_one_letter_code
_entity_poly.pdbx_strand_id
1 'polypeptide(L)'
;MSLCLSFNVFTLYSRKYQSPKAHFSSQFINQIQVNSFSHLLPSFPLNSSPPFKFSVKRINPIKVSTSTRVEATQSSFRNKNPKDINILVVGSTGYIGKFVVKELVDRGFNVIAIAREKSGIRGKNSKEEALNQLQGANVYFSDVTKVETLEKSLNDLDVSVDVVISCLASRTGGVKDSWKIDYEATKNSLVAGKKFGAKHFVLLSAICVQKPLLEFQRAKLKFEAELMKEAEGDSGFTYSIVRPTAFFKSLGGQVELVKDGKPYVMFGDGNLCACKPISEADLASFIADCVLSENKINQILPIGGPGKALTPLEQGEILFRLLGKEPNFLKVPIGIMDFAIGVLDFLVKIFPSMEDAAEFGKIGRYYAAESMLVLDPETGEYSSEKTPSYGEDTLEEFFERVLREGMVGQELGEQAIL
;
A
#
# COMPACT_ATOMS: atom_id res chain seq x y z
N MET A 1 2.91 1.14 7.22
CA MET A 1 1.50 1.15 7.69
C MET A 1 1.23 0.15 8.82
N SER A 2 1.99 -0.91 8.98
CA SER A 2 1.63 -2.09 9.76
C SER A 2 1.65 -1.93 11.30
N LEU A 3 2.71 -1.50 11.88
CA LEU A 3 2.87 -1.49 13.35
C LEU A 3 2.38 -0.21 14.04
N CYS A 4 2.44 0.95 13.39
CA CYS A 4 1.86 2.19 13.92
C CYS A 4 0.32 2.19 13.95
N LEU A 5 -0.34 1.49 13.00
CA LEU A 5 -1.78 1.35 12.96
C LEU A 5 -2.32 0.59 14.19
N SER A 6 -1.58 -0.42 14.66
CA SER A 6 -2.00 -1.25 15.80
C SER A 6 -1.93 -0.53 17.15
N PHE A 7 -0.99 0.41 17.31
CA PHE A 7 -0.83 1.15 18.58
C PHE A 7 -1.90 2.23 18.79
N ASN A 8 -2.40 2.81 17.69
CA ASN A 8 -3.39 3.88 17.76
C ASN A 8 -4.82 3.41 18.08
N VAL A 9 -5.17 2.15 17.82
CA VAL A 9 -6.47 1.60 18.24
C VAL A 9 -6.62 1.65 19.76
N PHE A 10 -5.55 1.40 20.51
CA PHE A 10 -5.57 1.50 21.99
C PHE A 10 -5.62 2.94 22.50
N THR A 11 -4.96 3.88 21.81
CA THR A 11 -4.89 5.29 22.25
C THR A 11 -6.19 6.06 21.94
N LEU A 12 -6.92 5.69 20.91
CA LEU A 12 -8.22 6.30 20.57
C LEU A 12 -9.35 6.00 21.56
N TYR A 13 -9.33 4.80 22.17
CA TYR A 13 -10.32 4.48 23.19
C TYR A 13 -10.17 5.36 24.46
N SER A 14 -8.96 5.82 24.74
CA SER A 14 -8.66 6.70 25.87
C SER A 14 -9.05 8.18 25.63
N ARG A 15 -9.00 8.68 24.37
CA ARG A 15 -9.25 10.10 24.08
C ARG A 15 -10.69 10.50 23.79
N LYS A 16 -11.53 9.56 23.37
CA LYS A 16 -12.97 9.84 23.08
C LYS A 16 -13.85 10.00 24.33
N TYR A 17 -13.35 9.70 25.52
CA TYR A 17 -14.09 9.76 26.79
C TYR A 17 -13.58 10.83 27.77
N GLN A 18 -12.86 11.84 27.29
CA GLN A 18 -12.61 13.05 28.11
C GLN A 18 -13.71 14.10 27.85
N SER A 19 -14.87 13.88 28.45
CA SER A 19 -15.85 14.91 28.74
C SER A 19 -15.44 15.61 30.08
N PRO A 20 -15.61 16.93 30.23
CA PRO A 20 -15.11 17.62 31.41
C PRO A 20 -15.98 17.37 32.64
N LYS A 21 -15.27 17.06 33.74
CA LYS A 21 -15.75 16.99 35.13
C LYS A 21 -16.44 15.72 35.59
N ALA A 22 -15.63 14.75 36.03
CA ALA A 22 -15.94 13.94 37.20
C ALA A 22 -14.63 13.61 37.91
N HIS A 23 -14.45 14.07 39.14
CA HIS A 23 -13.38 13.64 40.06
C HIS A 23 -13.55 12.16 40.34
N PHE A 24 -12.65 11.31 39.88
CA PHE A 24 -12.48 9.95 40.35
C PHE A 24 -11.07 9.79 40.89
N SER A 25 -11.00 9.35 42.14
CA SER A 25 -9.78 9.25 42.91
C SER A 25 -8.83 8.15 42.40
N SER A 26 -7.56 8.41 42.55
CA SER A 26 -6.41 7.63 42.10
C SER A 26 -6.15 6.31 42.83
N GLN A 27 -7.18 5.57 43.28
CA GLN A 27 -6.99 4.36 44.11
C GLN A 27 -7.33 3.02 43.42
N PHE A 28 -7.57 2.98 42.08
CA PHE A 28 -8.01 1.73 41.43
C PHE A 28 -7.00 1.04 40.52
N ILE A 29 -5.72 1.42 40.55
CA ILE A 29 -4.71 0.86 39.62
C ILE A 29 -3.79 -0.21 40.24
N ASN A 30 -3.91 -0.53 41.51
CA ASN A 30 -2.94 -1.42 42.19
C ASN A 30 -3.48 -2.78 42.67
N GLN A 31 -4.45 -3.38 42.00
CA GLN A 31 -4.81 -4.78 42.31
C GLN A 31 -5.32 -5.53 41.07
N ILE A 32 -4.42 -5.97 40.21
CA ILE A 32 -4.66 -7.18 39.40
C ILE A 32 -3.53 -8.16 39.74
N GLN A 33 -3.74 -8.92 40.79
CA GLN A 33 -2.98 -10.15 41.07
C GLN A 33 -3.42 -11.22 40.05
N VAL A 34 -2.44 -11.80 39.37
CA VAL A 34 -2.59 -12.96 38.52
C VAL A 34 -2.93 -14.18 39.40
N ASN A 35 -4.18 -14.55 39.50
CA ASN A 35 -4.58 -15.84 39.97
C ASN A 35 -4.91 -16.76 38.80
N SER A 36 -4.17 -17.85 38.74
CA SER A 36 -4.38 -19.00 37.84
C SER A 36 -5.83 -19.47 37.82
N PHE A 37 -6.49 -19.33 36.65
CA PHE A 37 -7.74 -20.02 36.36
C PHE A 37 -7.43 -21.24 35.48
N SER A 38 -7.20 -22.37 36.14
CA SER A 38 -7.42 -23.69 35.58
C SER A 38 -8.83 -24.14 36.02
N HIS A 39 -9.55 -24.73 35.10
CA HIS A 39 -10.90 -25.32 35.19
C HIS A 39 -12.05 -24.33 35.04
N LEU A 40 -12.63 -24.40 33.83
CA LEU A 40 -14.06 -24.45 33.47
C LEU A 40 -14.26 -23.92 32.04
N LEU A 41 -14.05 -24.79 31.06
CA LEU A 41 -14.60 -24.59 29.72
C LEU A 41 -15.64 -25.70 29.47
N PRO A 42 -16.88 -25.42 29.15
CA PRO A 42 -17.80 -26.41 28.60
C PRO A 42 -17.39 -26.68 27.13
N SER A 43 -17.22 -27.94 26.82
CA SER A 43 -16.99 -28.46 25.48
C SER A 43 -18.23 -28.22 24.61
N PHE A 44 -18.13 -27.34 23.61
CA PHE A 44 -19.07 -27.28 22.49
C PHE A 44 -18.59 -28.19 21.36
N PRO A 45 -19.48 -28.98 20.72
CA PRO A 45 -19.08 -29.84 19.62
C PRO A 45 -18.76 -28.99 18.37
N LEU A 46 -17.59 -29.25 17.80
CA LEU A 46 -17.19 -28.77 16.48
C LEU A 46 -18.08 -29.42 15.42
N ASN A 47 -19.05 -28.69 14.90
CA ASN A 47 -19.69 -29.05 13.65
C ASN A 47 -18.74 -28.71 12.50
N SER A 48 -18.15 -29.75 11.94
CA SER A 48 -17.33 -29.71 10.74
C SER A 48 -18.19 -29.36 9.54
N SER A 49 -18.01 -28.15 9.02
CA SER A 49 -18.46 -27.80 7.68
C SER A 49 -17.61 -28.57 6.63
N PRO A 50 -18.21 -29.09 5.55
CA PRO A 50 -17.46 -29.87 4.57
C PRO A 50 -16.48 -28.95 3.81
N PRO A 51 -15.29 -29.47 3.42
CA PRO A 51 -14.33 -28.69 2.68
C PRO A 51 -14.86 -28.41 1.27
N PHE A 52 -14.91 -27.13 0.88
CA PHE A 52 -15.12 -26.73 -0.50
C PHE A 52 -13.95 -27.24 -1.34
N LYS A 53 -14.20 -28.25 -2.15
CA LYS A 53 -13.26 -28.73 -3.17
C LYS A 53 -13.21 -27.73 -4.31
N PHE A 54 -12.20 -26.87 -4.33
CA PHE A 54 -11.83 -26.16 -5.55
C PHE A 54 -11.21 -27.18 -6.51
N SER A 55 -11.92 -27.45 -7.59
CA SER A 55 -11.39 -28.21 -8.72
C SER A 55 -10.44 -27.29 -9.50
N VAL A 56 -9.15 -27.40 -9.23
CA VAL A 56 -8.10 -26.77 -10.05
C VAL A 56 -8.02 -27.59 -11.35
N LYS A 57 -8.62 -27.07 -12.43
CA LYS A 57 -8.31 -27.59 -13.77
C LYS A 57 -6.82 -27.35 -14.02
N ARG A 58 -6.06 -28.46 -14.15
CA ARG A 58 -4.67 -28.41 -14.63
C ARG A 58 -4.66 -27.74 -16.00
N ILE A 59 -4.05 -26.56 -16.05
CA ILE A 59 -3.71 -25.91 -17.32
C ILE A 59 -2.45 -26.64 -17.81
N ASN A 60 -2.56 -27.33 -18.93
CA ASN A 60 -1.41 -27.94 -19.59
C ASN A 60 -0.40 -26.86 -19.98
N PRO A 61 0.92 -27.14 -19.92
CA PRO A 61 1.92 -26.18 -20.33
C PRO A 61 1.71 -25.82 -21.80
N ILE A 62 1.50 -24.54 -22.06
CA ILE A 62 1.40 -23.98 -23.40
C ILE A 62 2.74 -24.22 -24.09
N LYS A 63 2.75 -25.03 -25.14
CA LYS A 63 3.87 -25.14 -26.05
C LYS A 63 4.16 -23.74 -26.61
N VAL A 64 5.37 -23.25 -26.37
CA VAL A 64 5.89 -22.05 -27.03
C VAL A 64 5.86 -22.31 -28.54
N SER A 65 4.83 -21.82 -29.19
CA SER A 65 4.79 -21.70 -30.63
C SER A 65 5.62 -20.48 -30.97
N THR A 66 6.68 -20.70 -31.73
CA THR A 66 7.44 -19.66 -32.39
C THR A 66 6.50 -18.88 -33.31
N SER A 67 5.93 -17.79 -32.81
CA SER A 67 5.07 -16.95 -33.63
C SER A 67 5.94 -16.09 -34.53
N THR A 68 5.72 -16.30 -35.81
CA THR A 68 6.15 -15.44 -36.91
C THR A 68 5.83 -13.98 -36.57
N ARG A 69 6.87 -13.18 -36.53
CA ARG A 69 6.87 -11.73 -36.33
C ARG A 69 6.03 -11.08 -37.42
N VAL A 70 4.82 -10.73 -37.12
CA VAL A 70 4.03 -9.81 -37.96
C VAL A 70 4.47 -8.40 -37.56
N GLU A 71 5.31 -7.78 -38.40
CA GLU A 71 5.67 -6.37 -38.30
C GLU A 71 4.43 -5.50 -38.59
N ALA A 72 3.70 -5.15 -37.55
CA ALA A 72 2.84 -4.00 -37.58
C ALA A 72 3.69 -2.80 -37.16
N THR A 73 4.14 -2.01 -38.15
CA THR A 73 4.79 -0.71 -37.99
C THR A 73 3.80 0.33 -37.44
N GLN A 74 3.36 0.18 -36.20
CA GLN A 74 2.89 1.29 -35.40
C GLN A 74 4.12 1.81 -34.64
N SER A 75 4.53 3.05 -34.91
CA SER A 75 5.64 3.68 -34.19
C SER A 75 5.30 3.68 -32.69
N SER A 76 5.94 2.77 -31.96
CA SER A 76 5.76 2.66 -30.52
C SER A 76 6.12 4.01 -29.88
N PHE A 77 5.29 4.53 -28.98
CA PHE A 77 5.62 5.74 -28.20
C PHE A 77 7.00 5.62 -27.53
N ARG A 78 7.47 4.39 -27.24
CA ARG A 78 8.78 4.10 -26.66
C ARG A 78 9.97 4.54 -27.51
N ASN A 79 9.75 4.80 -28.80
CA ASN A 79 10.78 5.32 -29.71
C ASN A 79 10.81 6.85 -29.76
N LYS A 80 9.91 7.55 -29.07
CA LYS A 80 9.90 9.00 -28.93
C LYS A 80 10.99 9.46 -27.96
N ASN A 81 11.42 10.72 -28.06
CA ASN A 81 12.20 11.32 -26.97
C ASN A 81 11.33 11.41 -25.70
N PRO A 82 11.92 11.29 -24.50
CA PRO A 82 11.14 11.39 -23.25
C PRO A 82 10.23 12.61 -23.17
N LYS A 83 10.69 13.78 -23.61
CA LYS A 83 9.92 15.05 -23.64
C LYS A 83 8.67 15.00 -24.53
N ASP A 84 8.63 14.07 -25.49
CA ASP A 84 7.54 13.91 -26.44
C ASP A 84 6.59 12.74 -26.00
N ILE A 85 6.85 12.14 -24.85
CA ILE A 85 6.01 11.11 -24.23
C ILE A 85 5.14 11.75 -23.16
N ASN A 86 3.83 11.73 -23.37
CA ASN A 86 2.85 12.33 -22.46
C ASN A 86 2.38 11.29 -21.42
N ILE A 87 2.72 11.51 -20.16
CA ILE A 87 2.40 10.60 -19.05
C ILE A 87 1.35 11.22 -18.15
N LEU A 88 0.16 10.63 -18.12
CA LEU A 88 -0.90 10.97 -17.18
C LEU A 88 -0.66 10.28 -15.85
N VAL A 89 -0.44 11.04 -14.77
CA VAL A 89 -0.28 10.52 -13.41
C VAL A 89 -1.50 10.85 -12.57
N VAL A 90 -2.22 9.82 -12.11
CA VAL A 90 -3.32 9.95 -11.14
C VAL A 90 -2.86 9.52 -9.75
N GLY A 91 -3.36 10.16 -8.70
CA GLY A 91 -2.82 10.00 -7.36
C GLY A 91 -1.47 10.71 -7.15
N SER A 92 -1.17 11.73 -7.98
CA SER A 92 0.09 12.48 -8.05
C SER A 92 0.50 13.13 -6.73
N THR A 93 -0.46 13.64 -5.94
CA THR A 93 -0.22 14.24 -4.61
C THR A 93 -0.21 13.22 -3.47
N GLY A 94 -0.34 11.92 -3.81
CA GLY A 94 -0.25 10.83 -2.85
C GLY A 94 1.18 10.60 -2.37
N TYR A 95 1.31 9.71 -1.37
CA TYR A 95 2.61 9.42 -0.75
C TYR A 95 3.67 8.96 -1.77
N ILE A 96 3.37 7.97 -2.60
CA ILE A 96 4.30 7.51 -3.65
C ILE A 96 4.18 8.40 -4.90
N GLY A 97 2.96 8.87 -5.24
CA GLY A 97 2.73 9.61 -6.48
C GLY A 97 3.60 10.86 -6.65
N LYS A 98 3.89 11.59 -5.57
CA LYS A 98 4.79 12.76 -5.62
C LYS A 98 6.23 12.39 -6.01
N PHE A 99 6.74 11.25 -5.54
CA PHE A 99 8.07 10.76 -5.92
C PHE A 99 8.08 10.27 -7.38
N VAL A 100 6.99 9.61 -7.81
CA VAL A 100 6.84 9.19 -9.21
C VAL A 100 6.79 10.39 -10.15
N VAL A 101 6.03 11.44 -9.82
CA VAL A 101 5.99 12.68 -10.62
C VAL A 101 7.38 13.31 -10.70
N LYS A 102 8.07 13.46 -9.57
CA LYS A 102 9.43 14.00 -9.54
C LYS A 102 10.38 13.20 -10.41
N GLU A 103 10.40 11.88 -10.25
CA GLU A 103 11.28 10.99 -11.01
C GLU A 103 11.03 11.07 -12.53
N LEU A 104 9.76 11.11 -12.95
CA LEU A 104 9.39 11.26 -14.36
C LEU A 104 9.82 12.61 -14.92
N VAL A 105 9.67 13.69 -14.17
CA VAL A 105 10.12 15.04 -14.55
C VAL A 105 11.65 15.05 -14.67
N ASP A 106 12.37 14.49 -13.70
CA ASP A 106 13.82 14.42 -13.68
C ASP A 106 14.37 13.61 -14.89
N ARG A 107 13.62 12.60 -15.36
CA ARG A 107 13.93 11.85 -16.60
C ARG A 107 13.51 12.57 -17.88
N GLY A 108 12.93 13.74 -17.78
CA GLY A 108 12.57 14.61 -18.91
C GLY A 108 11.27 14.24 -19.62
N PHE A 109 10.37 13.45 -19.00
CA PHE A 109 9.06 13.15 -19.57
C PHE A 109 8.12 14.36 -19.47
N ASN A 110 7.13 14.44 -20.40
CA ASN A 110 6.04 15.40 -20.29
C ASN A 110 4.97 14.84 -19.34
N VAL A 111 4.95 15.32 -18.10
CA VAL A 111 4.08 14.81 -17.04
C VAL A 111 2.83 15.64 -16.88
N ILE A 112 1.67 14.99 -17.01
CA ILE A 112 0.33 15.55 -16.74
C ILE A 112 -0.12 15.00 -15.39
N ALA A 113 -0.02 15.80 -14.34
CA ALA A 113 -0.33 15.38 -12.98
C ALA A 113 -1.75 15.78 -12.58
N ILE A 114 -2.61 14.81 -12.32
CA ILE A 114 -3.96 15.08 -11.82
C ILE A 114 -3.96 15.19 -10.30
N ALA A 115 -4.36 16.34 -9.80
CA ALA A 115 -4.48 16.65 -8.38
C ALA A 115 -5.93 16.99 -8.02
N ARG A 116 -6.25 16.93 -6.73
CA ARG A 116 -7.52 17.47 -6.20
C ARG A 116 -7.27 18.90 -5.70
N GLU A 117 -8.26 19.76 -5.79
CA GLU A 117 -8.17 21.14 -5.26
C GLU A 117 -7.81 21.20 -3.78
N LYS A 118 -8.28 20.20 -3.01
CA LYS A 118 -7.90 19.98 -1.63
C LYS A 118 -7.29 18.59 -1.55
N SER A 119 -5.99 18.50 -1.41
CA SER A 119 -5.23 17.25 -1.29
C SER A 119 -4.69 17.06 0.12
N GLY A 120 -3.84 16.06 0.33
CA GLY A 120 -3.29 15.78 1.66
C GLY A 120 -4.32 15.19 2.63
N ILE A 121 -3.93 15.06 3.90
CA ILE A 121 -4.77 14.50 4.95
C ILE A 121 -5.88 15.49 5.28
N ARG A 122 -7.14 15.00 5.30
CA ARG A 122 -8.34 15.81 5.53
C ARG A 122 -8.44 17.05 4.63
N GLY A 123 -7.79 17.03 3.44
CA GLY A 123 -7.81 18.15 2.51
C GLY A 123 -7.04 19.39 3.00
N LYS A 124 -6.04 19.20 3.86
CA LYS A 124 -5.23 20.29 4.42
C LYS A 124 -4.36 20.99 3.37
N ASN A 125 -3.94 20.27 2.31
CA ASN A 125 -3.07 20.84 1.29
C ASN A 125 -3.88 21.66 0.29
N SER A 126 -3.52 22.92 0.12
CA SER A 126 -4.08 23.85 -0.85
C SER A 126 -3.64 23.52 -2.29
N LYS A 127 -4.19 24.26 -3.26
CA LYS A 127 -3.73 24.20 -4.66
C LYS A 127 -2.26 24.60 -4.79
N GLU A 128 -1.84 25.65 -4.08
CA GLU A 128 -0.45 26.14 -4.12
C GLU A 128 0.52 25.09 -3.57
N GLU A 129 0.17 24.43 -2.48
CA GLU A 129 1.00 23.34 -1.93
C GLU A 129 1.09 22.17 -2.90
N ALA A 130 0.00 21.80 -3.60
CA ALA A 130 0.03 20.78 -4.62
C ALA A 130 0.92 21.17 -5.81
N LEU A 131 0.87 22.44 -6.26
CA LEU A 131 1.74 22.96 -7.32
C LEU A 131 3.21 22.95 -6.89
N ASN A 132 3.51 23.36 -5.67
CA ASN A 132 4.86 23.34 -5.12
C ASN A 132 5.41 21.90 -4.98
N GLN A 133 4.55 20.94 -4.64
CA GLN A 133 4.92 19.54 -4.50
C GLN A 133 5.20 18.84 -5.83
N LEU A 134 4.60 19.33 -6.92
CA LEU A 134 4.63 18.71 -8.25
C LEU A 134 5.36 19.60 -9.27
N GLN A 135 6.42 20.31 -8.83
CA GLN A 135 7.22 21.18 -9.67
C GLN A 135 7.74 20.46 -10.92
N GLY A 136 7.70 21.13 -12.06
CA GLY A 136 8.13 20.61 -13.36
C GLY A 136 7.06 19.78 -14.09
N ALA A 137 5.95 19.41 -13.43
CA ALA A 137 4.81 18.77 -14.07
C ALA A 137 3.73 19.76 -14.44
N ASN A 138 2.92 19.43 -15.46
CA ASN A 138 1.70 20.13 -15.81
C ASN A 138 0.57 19.66 -14.88
N VAL A 139 0.21 20.50 -13.89
CA VAL A 139 -0.75 20.11 -12.85
C VAL A 139 -2.16 20.56 -13.22
N TYR A 140 -3.10 19.62 -13.19
CA TYR A 140 -4.53 19.87 -13.44
C TYR A 140 -5.37 19.38 -12.27
N PHE A 141 -6.40 20.16 -11.93
CA PHE A 141 -7.27 19.84 -10.81
C PHE A 141 -8.54 19.16 -11.28
N SER A 142 -8.69 17.88 -10.94
CA SER A 142 -9.83 17.05 -11.34
C SER A 142 -10.20 16.01 -10.28
N ASP A 143 -11.47 15.59 -10.27
CA ASP A 143 -11.96 14.50 -9.44
C ASP A 143 -11.95 13.17 -10.22
N VAL A 144 -10.93 12.35 -9.99
CA VAL A 144 -10.77 11.02 -10.65
C VAL A 144 -11.87 10.02 -10.29
N THR A 145 -12.70 10.29 -9.27
CA THR A 145 -13.85 9.44 -8.94
C THR A 145 -15.02 9.62 -9.91
N LYS A 146 -14.92 10.60 -10.83
CA LYS A 146 -15.91 10.90 -11.87
C LYS A 146 -15.20 10.94 -13.20
N VAL A 147 -15.48 9.95 -14.06
CA VAL A 147 -14.81 9.84 -15.36
C VAL A 147 -15.03 11.07 -16.23
N GLU A 148 -16.23 11.67 -16.18
CA GLU A 148 -16.59 12.84 -16.97
C GLU A 148 -15.75 14.08 -16.61
N THR A 149 -15.39 14.25 -15.32
CA THR A 149 -14.54 15.38 -14.89
C THR A 149 -13.10 15.18 -15.34
N LEU A 150 -12.60 13.96 -15.32
CA LEU A 150 -11.26 13.62 -15.80
C LEU A 150 -11.18 13.79 -17.33
N GLU A 151 -12.16 13.28 -18.07
CA GLU A 151 -12.25 13.43 -19.52
C GLU A 151 -12.33 14.90 -19.93
N LYS A 152 -13.15 15.72 -19.23
CA LYS A 152 -13.21 17.15 -19.46
C LYS A 152 -11.84 17.80 -19.27
N SER A 153 -11.15 17.51 -18.18
CA SER A 153 -9.82 18.05 -17.92
C SER A 153 -8.82 17.68 -19.02
N LEU A 154 -8.85 16.45 -19.52
CA LEU A 154 -7.97 15.99 -20.60
C LEU A 154 -8.35 16.63 -21.95
N ASN A 155 -9.63 16.81 -22.23
CA ASN A 155 -10.10 17.45 -23.45
C ASN A 155 -9.70 18.94 -23.52
N ASP A 156 -9.77 19.64 -22.39
CA ASP A 156 -9.37 21.04 -22.28
C ASP A 156 -7.86 21.25 -22.51
N LEU A 157 -7.06 20.16 -22.44
CA LEU A 157 -5.62 20.17 -22.66
C LEU A 157 -5.21 20.07 -24.14
N ASP A 158 -6.08 19.55 -24.98
CA ASP A 158 -5.78 19.22 -26.40
C ASP A 158 -4.50 18.38 -26.59
N VAL A 159 -4.26 17.44 -25.64
CA VAL A 159 -3.05 16.60 -25.61
C VAL A 159 -3.43 15.13 -25.64
N SER A 160 -2.77 14.35 -26.51
CA SER A 160 -2.84 12.89 -26.45
C SER A 160 -2.04 12.35 -25.27
N VAL A 161 -2.52 11.29 -24.64
CA VAL A 161 -1.82 10.56 -23.57
C VAL A 161 -1.15 9.33 -24.17
N ASP A 162 0.12 9.08 -23.89
CA ASP A 162 0.82 7.86 -24.28
C ASP A 162 0.76 6.79 -23.19
N VAL A 163 0.91 7.20 -21.92
CA VAL A 163 0.98 6.31 -20.75
C VAL A 163 0.13 6.85 -19.61
N VAL A 164 -0.59 5.98 -18.92
CA VAL A 164 -1.23 6.28 -17.64
C VAL A 164 -0.46 5.60 -16.52
N ILE A 165 -0.14 6.35 -15.46
CA ILE A 165 0.40 5.79 -14.22
C ILE A 165 -0.61 6.07 -13.10
N SER A 166 -1.12 5.01 -12.47
CA SER A 166 -2.01 5.13 -11.33
C SER A 166 -1.29 4.82 -10.02
N CYS A 167 -1.14 5.85 -9.20
CA CYS A 167 -0.67 5.77 -7.81
C CYS A 167 -1.84 5.94 -6.82
N LEU A 168 -3.07 5.66 -7.25
CA LEU A 168 -4.25 5.76 -6.41
C LEU A 168 -4.27 4.66 -5.34
N ALA A 169 -4.60 5.06 -4.13
CA ALA A 169 -4.87 4.18 -3.02
C ALA A 169 -5.89 4.80 -2.09
N SER A 170 -6.78 3.98 -1.53
CA SER A 170 -7.68 4.40 -0.47
C SER A 170 -6.89 4.92 0.72
N ARG A 171 -7.42 5.95 1.39
CA ARG A 171 -6.74 6.57 2.53
C ARG A 171 -6.99 5.83 3.81
N THR A 172 -8.23 5.44 4.01
CA THR A 172 -8.67 4.81 5.26
C THR A 172 -8.53 3.29 5.22
N GLY A 173 -8.51 2.69 4.02
CA GLY A 173 -8.63 1.25 3.85
C GLY A 173 -10.02 0.72 4.21
N GLY A 174 -10.97 1.60 4.56
CA GLY A 174 -12.35 1.24 4.80
C GLY A 174 -13.03 0.68 3.55
N VAL A 175 -14.11 -0.06 3.73
CA VAL A 175 -14.77 -0.83 2.66
C VAL A 175 -15.15 0.06 1.48
N LYS A 176 -15.89 1.14 1.75
CA LYS A 176 -16.38 2.06 0.68
C LYS A 176 -15.25 2.81 0.01
N ASP A 177 -14.27 3.30 0.79
CA ASP A 177 -13.12 4.04 0.25
C ASP A 177 -12.26 3.15 -0.63
N SER A 178 -12.04 1.90 -0.25
CA SER A 178 -11.30 0.90 -1.02
C SER A 178 -11.93 0.67 -2.40
N TRP A 179 -13.22 0.37 -2.46
CA TRP A 179 -13.90 0.14 -3.75
C TRP A 179 -13.96 1.41 -4.60
N LYS A 180 -14.21 2.57 -3.98
CA LYS A 180 -14.29 3.84 -4.68
C LYS A 180 -12.95 4.28 -5.27
N ILE A 181 -11.83 4.06 -4.57
CA ILE A 181 -10.52 4.59 -4.98
C ILE A 181 -9.66 3.53 -5.64
N ASP A 182 -9.48 2.36 -4.97
CA ASP A 182 -8.58 1.32 -5.49
C ASP A 182 -9.16 0.62 -6.73
N TYR A 183 -10.50 0.63 -6.90
CA TYR A 183 -11.15 0.07 -8.07
C TYR A 183 -11.76 1.13 -9.00
N GLU A 184 -12.82 1.86 -8.58
CA GLU A 184 -13.60 2.71 -9.50
C GLU A 184 -12.80 3.88 -10.05
N ALA A 185 -12.12 4.66 -9.20
CA ALA A 185 -11.31 5.80 -9.65
C ALA A 185 -10.12 5.35 -10.52
N THR A 186 -9.52 4.18 -10.20
CA THR A 186 -8.45 3.61 -11.01
C THR A 186 -8.98 3.15 -12.38
N LYS A 187 -10.17 2.56 -12.44
CA LYS A 187 -10.87 2.22 -13.69
C LYS A 187 -11.23 3.45 -14.52
N ASN A 188 -11.71 4.52 -13.89
CA ASN A 188 -11.97 5.79 -14.58
C ASN A 188 -10.72 6.33 -15.26
N SER A 189 -9.56 6.18 -14.62
CA SER A 189 -8.27 6.61 -15.17
C SER A 189 -7.85 5.78 -16.39
N LEU A 190 -8.16 4.48 -16.40
CA LEU A 190 -7.96 3.61 -17.57
C LEU A 190 -8.86 4.03 -18.72
N VAL A 191 -10.16 4.19 -18.46
CA VAL A 191 -11.16 4.56 -19.48
C VAL A 191 -10.80 5.91 -20.11
N ALA A 192 -10.57 6.94 -19.29
CA ALA A 192 -10.18 8.25 -19.77
C ALA A 192 -8.85 8.22 -20.52
N GLY A 193 -7.82 7.58 -19.97
CA GLY A 193 -6.51 7.47 -20.61
C GLY A 193 -6.57 6.82 -21.98
N LYS A 194 -7.28 5.70 -22.14
CA LYS A 194 -7.49 5.04 -23.45
C LYS A 194 -8.24 5.93 -24.44
N LYS A 195 -9.27 6.63 -23.99
CA LYS A 195 -10.02 7.55 -24.83
C LYS A 195 -9.14 8.67 -25.41
N PHE A 196 -8.12 9.09 -24.65
CA PHE A 196 -7.14 10.10 -25.06
C PHE A 196 -5.85 9.53 -25.65
N GLY A 197 -5.83 8.26 -26.00
CA GLY A 197 -4.79 7.63 -26.81
C GLY A 197 -3.78 6.78 -26.07
N ALA A 198 -3.91 6.58 -24.76
CA ALA A 198 -2.96 5.80 -23.98
C ALA A 198 -2.81 4.36 -24.51
N LYS A 199 -1.55 3.95 -24.64
CA LYS A 199 -1.12 2.62 -25.11
C LYS A 199 -0.51 1.76 -24.01
N HIS A 200 -0.28 2.34 -22.85
CA HIS A 200 0.30 1.63 -21.71
C HIS A 200 -0.28 2.12 -20.39
N PHE A 201 -0.49 1.20 -19.45
CA PHE A 201 -0.97 1.51 -18.11
C PHE A 201 -0.03 0.92 -17.07
N VAL A 202 0.53 1.75 -16.20
CA VAL A 202 1.33 1.31 -15.06
C VAL A 202 0.49 1.43 -13.79
N LEU A 203 0.24 0.32 -13.14
CA LEU A 203 -0.53 0.25 -11.90
C LEU A 203 0.38 0.08 -10.69
N LEU A 204 0.31 1.00 -9.73
CA LEU A 204 0.84 0.78 -8.40
C LEU A 204 -0.18 -0.04 -7.58
N SER A 205 0.04 -1.33 -7.53
CA SER A 205 -0.70 -2.27 -6.70
C SER A 205 0.00 -2.49 -5.34
N ALA A 206 -0.03 -3.69 -4.79
CA ALA A 206 0.64 -4.07 -3.54
C ALA A 206 0.91 -5.57 -3.51
N ILE A 207 2.01 -6.00 -2.89
CA ILE A 207 2.35 -7.43 -2.81
C ILE A 207 1.32 -8.21 -1.98
N CYS A 208 0.70 -7.56 -1.00
CA CYS A 208 -0.28 -8.18 -0.11
C CYS A 208 -1.58 -8.64 -0.78
N VAL A 209 -1.82 -8.28 -2.06
CA VAL A 209 -2.98 -8.78 -2.81
C VAL A 209 -2.89 -10.28 -3.11
N GLN A 210 -1.73 -10.91 -2.94
CA GLN A 210 -1.54 -12.37 -3.11
C GLN A 210 -2.40 -13.18 -2.13
N LYS A 211 -2.74 -12.61 -0.96
CA LYS A 211 -3.61 -13.21 0.07
C LYS A 211 -4.71 -12.21 0.43
N PRO A 212 -5.79 -12.11 -0.37
CA PRO A 212 -6.76 -11.01 -0.31
C PRO A 212 -7.78 -11.21 0.81
N LEU A 213 -7.40 -10.90 2.02
CA LEU A 213 -8.26 -10.96 3.21
C LEU A 213 -9.00 -9.64 3.48
N LEU A 214 -8.57 -8.53 2.85
CA LEU A 214 -9.03 -7.16 3.08
C LEU A 214 -9.73 -6.59 1.84
N GLU A 215 -10.63 -5.63 2.05
CA GLU A 215 -11.41 -5.07 0.95
C GLU A 215 -10.57 -4.29 -0.06
N PHE A 216 -9.56 -3.52 0.38
CA PHE A 216 -8.67 -2.84 -0.57
C PHE A 216 -7.86 -3.81 -1.44
N GLN A 217 -7.49 -4.97 -0.90
CA GLN A 217 -6.80 -6.02 -1.67
C GLN A 217 -7.70 -6.61 -2.75
N ARG A 218 -8.99 -6.87 -2.40
CA ARG A 218 -10.00 -7.37 -3.34
C ARG A 218 -10.31 -6.35 -4.43
N ALA A 219 -10.42 -5.06 -4.05
CA ALA A 219 -10.65 -3.96 -4.98
C ALA A 219 -9.49 -3.83 -5.98
N LYS A 220 -8.23 -3.89 -5.51
CA LYS A 220 -7.05 -3.88 -6.38
C LYS A 220 -7.01 -5.09 -7.31
N LEU A 221 -7.21 -6.31 -6.81
CA LEU A 221 -7.22 -7.52 -7.63
C LEU A 221 -8.30 -7.49 -8.70
N LYS A 222 -9.48 -6.95 -8.38
CA LYS A 222 -10.54 -6.79 -9.37
C LYS A 222 -10.09 -5.87 -10.51
N PHE A 223 -9.43 -4.76 -10.19
CA PHE A 223 -8.92 -3.87 -11.21
C PHE A 223 -7.76 -4.50 -12.00
N GLU A 224 -6.83 -5.19 -11.35
CA GLU A 224 -5.76 -5.92 -12.04
C GLU A 224 -6.31 -6.90 -13.08
N ALA A 225 -7.34 -7.67 -12.72
CA ALA A 225 -7.98 -8.61 -13.64
C ALA A 225 -8.64 -7.90 -14.83
N GLU A 226 -9.29 -6.75 -14.61
CA GLU A 226 -9.87 -5.95 -15.70
C GLU A 226 -8.79 -5.35 -16.60
N LEU A 227 -7.70 -4.87 -16.04
CA LEU A 227 -6.57 -4.31 -16.79
C LEU A 227 -5.90 -5.37 -17.69
N MET A 228 -5.69 -6.58 -17.16
CA MET A 228 -5.15 -7.70 -17.95
C MET A 228 -6.09 -8.09 -19.09
N LYS A 229 -7.39 -8.20 -18.80
CA LYS A 229 -8.40 -8.49 -19.81
C LYS A 229 -8.48 -7.42 -20.91
N GLU A 230 -8.31 -6.16 -20.54
CA GLU A 230 -8.28 -5.04 -21.50
C GLU A 230 -7.11 -5.17 -22.48
N ALA A 231 -5.93 -5.56 -21.98
CA ALA A 231 -4.75 -5.78 -22.82
C ALA A 231 -4.86 -7.06 -23.67
N GLU A 232 -5.54 -8.11 -23.19
CA GLU A 232 -5.86 -9.30 -24.00
C GLU A 232 -6.81 -8.97 -25.17
N GLY A 233 -7.75 -8.05 -24.96
CA GLY A 233 -8.72 -7.62 -25.97
C GLY A 233 -8.20 -6.59 -26.97
N ASP A 234 -7.10 -5.93 -26.71
CA ASP A 234 -6.51 -4.85 -27.52
C ASP A 234 -4.99 -5.05 -27.66
N SER A 235 -4.56 -5.62 -28.77
CA SER A 235 -3.13 -5.89 -29.03
C SER A 235 -2.25 -4.64 -29.08
N GLY A 236 -2.83 -3.45 -29.21
CA GLY A 236 -2.14 -2.16 -29.19
C GLY A 236 -2.01 -1.56 -27.77
N PHE A 237 -2.60 -2.20 -26.76
CA PHE A 237 -2.59 -1.75 -25.38
C PHE A 237 -1.82 -2.72 -24.48
N THR A 238 -1.04 -2.19 -23.54
CA THR A 238 -0.18 -2.98 -22.67
C THR A 238 -0.24 -2.46 -21.22
N TYR A 239 0.26 -3.25 -20.26
CA TYR A 239 0.29 -2.86 -18.86
C TYR A 239 1.59 -3.25 -18.15
N SER A 240 1.82 -2.65 -16.97
CA SER A 240 2.76 -3.12 -15.95
C SER A 240 2.09 -3.00 -14.58
N ILE A 241 1.95 -4.11 -13.86
CA ILE A 241 1.36 -4.14 -12.51
C ILE A 241 2.47 -4.27 -11.49
N VAL A 242 2.80 -3.17 -10.81
CA VAL A 242 3.86 -3.12 -9.80
C VAL A 242 3.27 -3.48 -8.44
N ARG A 243 3.77 -4.54 -7.81
CA ARG A 243 3.36 -5.01 -6.47
C ARG A 243 4.52 -4.84 -5.48
N PRO A 244 4.70 -3.64 -4.93
CA PRO A 244 5.76 -3.38 -3.96
C PRO A 244 5.51 -4.06 -2.62
N THR A 245 6.60 -4.30 -1.92
CA THR A 245 6.63 -4.70 -0.51
C THR A 245 6.34 -3.52 0.43
N ALA A 246 6.76 -3.58 1.71
CA ALA A 246 6.58 -2.50 2.67
C ALA A 246 7.41 -1.27 2.29
N PHE A 247 6.87 -0.07 2.50
CA PHE A 247 7.58 1.19 2.33
C PHE A 247 8.32 1.59 3.60
N PHE A 248 9.45 2.25 3.49
CA PHE A 248 10.24 2.72 4.62
C PHE A 248 9.41 3.54 5.62
N LYS A 249 8.59 4.47 5.14
CA LYS A 249 7.72 5.28 6.00
C LYS A 249 6.84 4.43 6.93
N SER A 250 6.36 3.29 6.44
CA SER A 250 5.51 2.40 7.25
C SER A 250 6.24 1.84 8.47
N LEU A 251 7.55 1.75 8.40
CA LEU A 251 8.42 1.23 9.46
C LEU A 251 8.98 2.34 10.35
N GLY A 252 8.99 3.58 9.86
CA GLY A 252 9.50 4.75 10.59
C GLY A 252 8.71 5.15 11.83
N GLY A 253 7.46 4.69 11.96
CA GLY A 253 6.56 5.13 13.04
C GLY A 253 6.99 4.75 14.44
N GLN A 254 7.89 3.79 14.61
CA GLN A 254 8.43 3.43 15.92
C GLN A 254 9.73 4.16 16.26
N VAL A 255 10.39 4.81 15.29
CA VAL A 255 11.68 5.45 15.48
C VAL A 255 11.61 6.53 16.56
N GLU A 256 10.62 7.42 16.46
CA GLU A 256 10.45 8.50 17.45
C GLU A 256 10.07 7.95 18.83
N LEU A 257 9.21 6.92 18.90
CA LEU A 257 8.85 6.29 20.18
C LEU A 257 10.08 5.71 20.89
N VAL A 258 10.92 4.99 20.15
CA VAL A 258 12.13 4.37 20.72
C VAL A 258 13.18 5.43 21.04
N LYS A 259 13.32 6.48 20.22
CA LYS A 259 14.16 7.65 20.50
C LYS A 259 13.79 8.28 21.86
N ASP A 260 12.49 8.40 22.14
CA ASP A 260 11.93 8.92 23.39
C ASP A 260 12.03 7.94 24.58
N GLY A 261 12.67 6.78 24.40
CA GLY A 261 12.88 5.78 25.45
C GLY A 261 11.72 4.82 25.69
N LYS A 262 10.71 4.83 24.80
CA LYS A 262 9.63 3.85 24.84
C LYS A 262 10.08 2.51 24.23
N PRO A 263 9.46 1.38 24.60
CA PRO A 263 9.81 0.11 24.02
C PRO A 263 9.39 0.04 22.55
N TYR A 264 10.15 -0.72 21.74
CA TYR A 264 9.75 -1.11 20.40
C TYR A 264 8.66 -2.16 20.49
N VAL A 265 7.50 -1.90 19.89
CA VAL A 265 6.34 -2.77 19.96
C VAL A 265 6.36 -3.79 18.83
N MET A 266 6.21 -5.08 19.16
CA MET A 266 6.10 -6.14 18.18
C MET A 266 5.05 -7.18 18.60
N PHE A 267 4.51 -7.90 17.62
CA PHE A 267 3.54 -8.97 17.87
C PHE A 267 4.24 -10.33 17.95
N GLY A 268 3.77 -11.17 18.88
CA GLY A 268 4.40 -12.46 19.16
C GLY A 268 5.85 -12.29 19.64
N ASP A 269 6.75 -13.08 19.07
CA ASP A 269 8.19 -13.00 19.31
C ASP A 269 8.93 -12.00 18.39
N GLY A 270 8.21 -11.36 17.46
CA GLY A 270 8.75 -10.46 16.45
C GLY A 270 9.18 -11.15 15.15
N ASN A 271 8.92 -12.46 14.99
CA ASN A 271 9.27 -13.25 13.81
C ASN A 271 8.05 -13.76 13.02
N LEU A 272 6.84 -13.30 13.37
CA LEU A 272 5.60 -13.75 12.70
C LEU A 272 5.53 -13.36 11.22
N CYS A 273 6.20 -12.28 10.83
CA CYS A 273 6.21 -11.79 9.46
C CYS A 273 7.58 -11.18 9.13
N ALA A 274 7.86 -11.04 7.84
CA ALA A 274 9.04 -10.35 7.35
C ALA A 274 8.70 -9.50 6.13
N CYS A 275 9.50 -8.50 5.86
CA CYS A 275 9.40 -7.69 4.65
C CYS A 275 10.79 -7.37 4.09
N LYS A 276 10.83 -7.06 2.80
CA LYS A 276 12.00 -6.55 2.09
C LYS A 276 11.72 -5.09 1.74
N PRO A 277 11.90 -4.16 2.71
CA PRO A 277 11.37 -2.80 2.57
C PRO A 277 12.05 -2.07 1.43
N ILE A 278 11.27 -1.19 0.74
CA ILE A 278 11.74 -0.40 -0.40
C ILE A 278 11.54 1.09 -0.10
N SER A 279 12.49 1.92 -0.52
CA SER A 279 12.36 3.38 -0.43
C SER A 279 11.36 3.91 -1.45
N GLU A 280 10.85 5.10 -1.18
CA GLU A 280 9.93 5.80 -2.08
C GLU A 280 10.63 6.22 -3.37
N ALA A 281 11.92 6.56 -3.30
CA ALA A 281 12.73 6.96 -4.45
C ALA A 281 13.01 5.77 -5.36
N ASP A 282 13.48 4.65 -4.81
CA ASP A 282 13.73 3.42 -5.57
C ASP A 282 12.43 2.90 -6.22
N LEU A 283 11.31 2.93 -5.49
CA LEU A 283 10.03 2.52 -6.04
C LEU A 283 9.57 3.44 -7.17
N ALA A 284 9.76 4.75 -7.04
CA ALA A 284 9.44 5.71 -8.09
C ALA A 284 10.28 5.49 -9.35
N SER A 285 11.57 5.21 -9.16
CA SER A 285 12.50 4.87 -10.24
C SER A 285 12.07 3.59 -10.96
N PHE A 286 11.71 2.53 -10.20
CA PHE A 286 11.19 1.29 -10.79
C PHE A 286 9.89 1.50 -11.59
N ILE A 287 8.96 2.32 -11.06
CA ILE A 287 7.72 2.67 -11.76
C ILE A 287 8.01 3.45 -13.05
N ALA A 288 8.96 4.39 -13.01
CA ALA A 288 9.37 5.15 -14.20
C ALA A 288 10.03 4.24 -15.25
N ASP A 289 10.80 3.22 -14.83
CA ASP A 289 11.33 2.21 -15.76
C ASP A 289 10.24 1.48 -16.53
N CYS A 290 9.05 1.25 -15.92
CA CYS A 290 7.95 0.57 -16.57
C CYS A 290 7.43 1.31 -17.82
N VAL A 291 7.71 2.59 -17.97
CA VAL A 291 7.32 3.38 -19.15
C VAL A 291 8.00 2.88 -20.42
N LEU A 292 9.30 2.64 -20.35
CA LEU A 292 10.13 2.33 -21.54
C LEU A 292 10.59 0.88 -21.62
N SER A 293 10.73 0.18 -20.47
CA SER A 293 11.35 -1.14 -20.41
C SER A 293 10.45 -2.24 -20.99
N GLU A 294 10.85 -2.82 -22.10
CA GLU A 294 10.09 -3.87 -22.81
C GLU A 294 9.88 -5.13 -21.97
N ASN A 295 10.86 -5.48 -21.13
CA ASN A 295 10.79 -6.66 -20.26
C ASN A 295 9.79 -6.52 -19.09
N LYS A 296 9.22 -5.33 -18.91
CA LYS A 296 8.18 -5.06 -17.89
C LYS A 296 6.76 -5.00 -18.47
N ILE A 297 6.63 -5.19 -19.80
CA ILE A 297 5.35 -5.14 -20.51
C ILE A 297 4.53 -6.40 -20.22
N ASN A 298 3.24 -6.22 -19.92
CA ASN A 298 2.28 -7.28 -19.63
C ASN A 298 2.75 -8.21 -18.51
N GLN A 299 3.37 -7.61 -17.48
CA GLN A 299 3.92 -8.33 -16.34
C GLN A 299 3.27 -7.88 -15.03
N ILE A 300 3.14 -8.84 -14.10
CA ILE A 300 2.94 -8.57 -12.67
C ILE A 300 4.34 -8.57 -12.05
N LEU A 301 4.71 -7.46 -11.43
CA LEU A 301 6.06 -7.14 -11.00
C LEU A 301 6.11 -7.00 -9.47
N PRO A 302 6.26 -8.10 -8.71
CA PRO A 302 6.60 -7.99 -7.30
C PRO A 302 7.96 -7.34 -7.15
N ILE A 303 8.13 -6.43 -6.18
CA ILE A 303 9.39 -5.71 -5.99
C ILE A 303 9.61 -5.31 -4.53
N GLY A 304 10.78 -5.60 -4.00
CA GLY A 304 11.29 -5.15 -2.71
C GLY A 304 12.55 -4.33 -2.85
N GLY A 305 12.99 -3.73 -1.77
CA GLY A 305 14.25 -2.99 -1.70
C GLY A 305 15.47 -3.92 -1.64
N PRO A 306 16.67 -3.34 -1.54
CA PRO A 306 17.92 -4.09 -1.44
C PRO A 306 18.04 -4.87 -0.13
N GLY A 307 18.95 -5.83 -0.12
CA GLY A 307 19.28 -6.59 1.08
C GLY A 307 18.34 -7.78 1.35
N LYS A 308 18.41 -8.30 2.57
CA LYS A 308 17.62 -9.42 3.04
C LYS A 308 16.23 -8.97 3.52
N ALA A 309 15.31 -9.90 3.62
CA ALA A 309 14.06 -9.66 4.33
C ALA A 309 14.33 -9.45 5.84
N LEU A 310 13.61 -8.53 6.45
CA LEU A 310 13.74 -8.14 7.85
C LEU A 310 12.45 -8.41 8.61
N THR A 311 12.56 -9.10 9.74
CA THR A 311 11.46 -9.27 10.70
C THR A 311 11.31 -8.03 11.58
N PRO A 312 10.16 -7.83 12.25
CA PRO A 312 10.01 -6.77 13.25
C PRO A 312 11.08 -6.78 14.35
N LEU A 313 11.53 -7.97 14.77
CA LEU A 313 12.62 -8.11 15.74
C LEU A 313 13.92 -7.51 15.19
N GLU A 314 14.34 -7.93 13.98
CA GLU A 314 15.55 -7.41 13.32
C GLU A 314 15.50 -5.89 13.06
N GLN A 315 14.33 -5.38 12.68
CA GLN A 315 14.12 -3.92 12.51
C GLN A 315 14.33 -3.17 13.82
N GLY A 316 13.79 -3.69 14.92
CA GLY A 316 14.01 -3.14 16.26
C GLY A 316 15.48 -3.20 16.71
N GLU A 317 16.17 -4.31 16.45
CA GLU A 317 17.59 -4.48 16.75
C GLU A 317 18.46 -3.46 16.00
N ILE A 318 18.17 -3.23 14.70
CA ILE A 318 18.83 -2.17 13.91
C ILE A 318 18.66 -0.81 14.61
N LEU A 319 17.43 -0.47 14.98
CA LEU A 319 17.12 0.81 15.59
C LEU A 319 17.82 1.02 16.95
N PHE A 320 17.83 -0.01 17.82
CA PHE A 320 18.53 0.07 19.11
C PHE A 320 20.04 0.17 18.92
N ARG A 321 20.62 -0.54 17.95
CA ARG A 321 22.03 -0.44 17.60
C ARG A 321 22.41 0.98 17.17
N LEU A 322 21.61 1.61 16.30
CA LEU A 322 21.81 2.99 15.84
C LEU A 322 21.71 4.01 16.98
N LEU A 323 20.89 3.74 17.98
CA LEU A 323 20.76 4.58 19.18
C LEU A 323 21.84 4.32 20.22
N GLY A 324 22.66 3.27 20.09
CA GLY A 324 23.61 2.86 21.13
C GLY A 324 22.94 2.47 22.44
N LYS A 325 21.69 1.93 22.36
CA LYS A 325 20.88 1.55 23.52
C LYS A 325 20.69 0.04 23.58
N GLU A 326 20.54 -0.50 24.78
CA GLU A 326 20.12 -1.88 24.98
C GLU A 326 18.69 -2.09 24.43
N PRO A 327 18.42 -3.22 23.76
CA PRO A 327 17.11 -3.54 23.22
C PRO A 327 16.02 -3.59 24.29
N ASN A 328 14.94 -2.85 24.07
CA ASN A 328 13.76 -2.82 24.92
C ASN A 328 12.50 -3.10 24.08
N PHE A 329 11.98 -4.33 24.13
CA PHE A 329 10.86 -4.80 23.33
C PHE A 329 9.59 -5.01 24.16
N LEU A 330 8.47 -4.49 23.67
CA LEU A 330 7.14 -4.84 24.15
C LEU A 330 6.50 -5.90 23.22
N LYS A 331 6.45 -7.13 23.70
CA LYS A 331 5.84 -8.27 22.98
C LYS A 331 4.34 -8.31 23.24
N VAL A 332 3.53 -8.13 22.20
CA VAL A 332 2.07 -8.17 22.29
C VAL A 332 1.54 -9.47 21.70
N PRO A 333 0.81 -10.29 22.46
CA PRO A 333 0.20 -11.50 21.91
C PRO A 333 -0.77 -11.18 20.76
N ILE A 334 -0.62 -11.85 19.62
CA ILE A 334 -1.47 -11.61 18.43
C ILE A 334 -2.94 -11.89 18.71
N GLY A 335 -3.26 -12.83 19.61
CA GLY A 335 -4.61 -13.16 20.00
C GLY A 335 -5.41 -11.99 20.62
N ILE A 336 -4.73 -10.96 21.13
CA ILE A 336 -5.40 -9.74 21.60
C ILE A 336 -6.07 -9.01 20.42
N MET A 337 -5.40 -8.96 19.26
CA MET A 337 -5.99 -8.40 18.04
C MET A 337 -7.14 -9.26 17.52
N ASP A 338 -6.96 -10.58 17.51
CA ASP A 338 -8.01 -11.51 17.07
C ASP A 338 -9.28 -11.37 17.92
N PHE A 339 -9.14 -11.23 19.24
CA PHE A 339 -10.25 -10.97 20.15
C PHE A 339 -10.91 -9.62 19.87
N ALA A 340 -10.12 -8.54 19.73
CA ALA A 340 -10.64 -7.20 19.46
C ALA A 340 -11.42 -7.15 18.13
N ILE A 341 -10.90 -7.80 17.07
CA ILE A 341 -11.56 -7.91 15.77
C ILE A 341 -12.87 -8.71 15.92
N GLY A 342 -12.86 -9.82 16.65
CA GLY A 342 -14.09 -10.61 16.91
C GLY A 342 -15.19 -9.79 17.58
N VAL A 343 -14.84 -8.92 18.53
CA VAL A 343 -15.78 -7.98 19.15
C VAL A 343 -16.28 -6.95 18.14
N LEU A 344 -15.41 -6.37 17.32
CA LEU A 344 -15.80 -5.41 16.30
C LEU A 344 -16.70 -6.04 15.23
N ASP A 345 -16.40 -7.24 14.75
CA ASP A 345 -17.23 -7.97 13.78
C ASP A 345 -18.62 -8.31 14.36
N PHE A 346 -18.71 -8.60 15.66
CA PHE A 346 -20.00 -8.76 16.34
C PHE A 346 -20.77 -7.43 16.40
N LEU A 347 -20.09 -6.33 16.74
CA LEU A 347 -20.70 -5.00 16.80
C LEU A 347 -21.16 -4.50 15.43
N VAL A 348 -20.47 -4.82 14.34
CA VAL A 348 -20.88 -4.48 12.97
C VAL A 348 -22.24 -5.07 12.62
N LYS A 349 -22.58 -6.28 13.12
CA LYS A 349 -23.91 -6.90 12.92
C LYS A 349 -25.05 -6.09 13.54
N ILE A 350 -24.76 -5.34 14.61
CA ILE A 350 -25.73 -4.51 15.32
C ILE A 350 -25.65 -3.07 14.83
N PHE A 351 -24.44 -2.58 14.58
CA PHE A 351 -24.13 -1.22 14.18
C PHE A 351 -23.29 -1.21 12.88
N PRO A 352 -23.89 -1.26 11.69
CA PRO A 352 -23.17 -1.28 10.41
C PRO A 352 -22.21 -0.10 10.20
N SER A 353 -22.41 1.02 10.91
CA SER A 353 -21.49 2.17 10.88
C SER A 353 -20.09 1.89 11.43
N MET A 354 -19.90 0.75 12.12
CA MET A 354 -18.59 0.32 12.64
C MET A 354 -17.79 -0.54 11.63
N GLU A 355 -18.31 -0.78 10.43
CA GLU A 355 -17.67 -1.61 9.40
C GLU A 355 -16.25 -1.15 9.08
N ASP A 356 -16.04 0.15 8.89
CA ASP A 356 -14.69 0.70 8.61
C ASP A 356 -13.73 0.53 9.80
N ALA A 357 -14.24 0.59 11.05
CA ALA A 357 -13.42 0.34 12.23
C ALA A 357 -13.00 -1.13 12.34
N ALA A 358 -13.90 -2.06 12.00
CA ALA A 358 -13.59 -3.49 11.95
C ALA A 358 -12.59 -3.79 10.84
N GLU A 359 -12.78 -3.23 9.65
CA GLU A 359 -11.84 -3.40 8.52
C GLU A 359 -10.45 -2.84 8.87
N PHE A 360 -10.40 -1.68 9.54
CA PHE A 360 -9.15 -1.11 10.03
C PHE A 360 -8.42 -2.03 11.01
N GLY A 361 -9.14 -2.65 11.95
CA GLY A 361 -8.58 -3.65 12.86
C GLY A 361 -7.98 -4.85 12.10
N LYS A 362 -8.69 -5.34 11.06
CA LYS A 362 -8.23 -6.42 10.18
C LYS A 362 -6.97 -6.04 9.42
N ILE A 363 -6.86 -4.80 8.94
CA ILE A 363 -5.66 -4.27 8.28
C ILE A 363 -4.46 -4.36 9.23
N GLY A 364 -4.61 -3.87 10.48
CA GLY A 364 -3.56 -3.97 11.48
C GLY A 364 -3.13 -5.41 11.76
N ARG A 365 -4.11 -6.31 11.93
CA ARG A 365 -3.87 -7.75 12.16
C ARG A 365 -3.14 -8.41 10.97
N TYR A 366 -3.55 -8.06 9.76
CA TYR A 366 -2.92 -8.56 8.54
C TYR A 366 -1.42 -8.24 8.53
N TYR A 367 -1.09 -6.96 8.67
CA TYR A 367 0.31 -6.53 8.65
C TYR A 367 1.14 -7.00 9.86
N ALA A 368 0.50 -7.36 10.96
CA ALA A 368 1.18 -7.91 12.14
C ALA A 368 1.63 -9.37 11.97
N ALA A 369 1.05 -10.11 11.01
CA ALA A 369 1.30 -11.55 10.89
C ALA A 369 1.57 -12.06 9.46
N GLU A 370 1.23 -11.27 8.43
CA GLU A 370 1.46 -11.67 7.04
C GLU A 370 2.71 -10.99 6.49
N SER A 371 3.61 -11.77 5.90
CA SER A 371 4.84 -11.23 5.32
C SER A 371 4.57 -10.43 4.05
N MET A 372 5.33 -9.35 3.86
CA MET A 372 5.34 -8.56 2.62
C MET A 372 6.45 -9.09 1.72
N LEU A 373 6.30 -10.33 1.26
CA LEU A 373 7.20 -11.06 0.38
C LEU A 373 6.38 -11.80 -0.68
N VAL A 374 7.02 -12.31 -1.71
CA VAL A 374 6.36 -13.19 -2.69
C VAL A 374 5.85 -14.44 -1.99
N LEU A 375 4.57 -14.71 -2.13
CA LEU A 375 3.94 -15.97 -1.72
C LEU A 375 4.19 -17.00 -2.81
N ASP A 376 4.97 -18.02 -2.51
CA ASP A 376 5.28 -19.09 -3.45
C ASP A 376 4.02 -19.94 -3.72
N PRO A 377 3.53 -20.02 -4.93
CA PRO A 377 2.32 -20.79 -5.25
C PRO A 377 2.51 -22.30 -5.13
N GLU A 378 3.76 -22.79 -5.16
CA GLU A 378 4.07 -24.22 -5.05
C GLU A 378 4.07 -24.71 -3.60
N THR A 379 4.62 -23.90 -2.70
CA THR A 379 4.74 -24.25 -1.28
C THR A 379 3.67 -23.62 -0.41
N GLY A 380 3.07 -22.52 -0.83
CA GLY A 380 2.16 -21.70 -0.03
C GLY A 380 2.88 -20.87 1.04
N GLU A 381 4.21 -20.77 0.98
CA GLU A 381 5.05 -20.05 1.94
C GLU A 381 5.58 -18.75 1.34
N TYR A 382 5.88 -17.78 2.21
CA TYR A 382 6.51 -16.53 1.80
C TYR A 382 8.02 -16.73 1.56
N SER A 383 8.52 -16.25 0.41
CA SER A 383 9.92 -16.42 0.00
C SER A 383 10.64 -15.10 -0.17
N SER A 384 11.67 -14.88 0.63
CA SER A 384 12.60 -13.76 0.48
C SER A 384 13.42 -13.88 -0.82
N GLU A 385 13.79 -15.10 -1.20
CA GLU A 385 14.61 -15.37 -2.40
C GLU A 385 13.83 -15.09 -3.69
N LYS A 386 12.54 -15.49 -3.74
CA LYS A 386 11.65 -15.22 -4.88
C LYS A 386 11.16 -13.77 -4.91
N THR A 387 11.43 -12.96 -3.88
CA THR A 387 11.10 -11.54 -3.85
C THR A 387 12.23 -10.73 -4.49
N PRO A 388 12.02 -10.16 -5.69
CA PRO A 388 13.05 -9.39 -6.39
C PRO A 388 13.46 -8.16 -5.60
N SER A 389 14.72 -7.77 -5.74
CA SER A 389 15.28 -6.54 -5.14
C SER A 389 15.50 -5.48 -6.21
N TYR A 390 15.33 -4.21 -5.81
CA TYR A 390 15.63 -3.06 -6.64
C TYR A 390 16.08 -1.88 -5.78
N GLY A 391 16.97 -1.05 -6.35
CA GLY A 391 17.47 0.16 -5.72
C GLY A 391 18.64 -0.08 -4.79
N GLU A 392 19.04 0.98 -4.12
CA GLU A 392 20.24 1.03 -3.28
C GLU A 392 19.93 1.53 -1.86
N ASP A 393 18.81 2.23 -1.65
CA ASP A 393 18.43 2.80 -0.37
C ASP A 393 18.15 1.72 0.68
N THR A 394 18.82 1.78 1.83
CA THR A 394 18.63 0.81 2.92
C THR A 394 17.72 1.33 4.03
N LEU A 395 17.05 0.40 4.74
CA LEU A 395 16.23 0.75 5.91
C LEU A 395 17.09 1.35 7.03
N GLU A 396 18.33 0.92 7.17
CA GLU A 396 19.27 1.42 8.19
C GLU A 396 19.58 2.90 7.94
N GLU A 397 19.93 3.29 6.72
CA GLU A 397 20.16 4.70 6.35
C GLU A 397 18.89 5.56 6.52
N PHE A 398 17.73 4.99 6.22
CA PHE A 398 16.46 5.65 6.50
C PHE A 398 16.25 5.90 7.99
N PHE A 399 16.51 4.91 8.85
CA PHE A 399 16.42 5.08 10.31
C PHE A 399 17.42 6.11 10.83
N GLU A 400 18.67 6.09 10.36
CA GLU A 400 19.69 7.10 10.71
C GLU A 400 19.21 8.51 10.37
N ARG A 401 18.67 8.70 9.17
CA ARG A 401 18.12 9.98 8.74
C ARG A 401 16.96 10.43 9.63
N VAL A 402 16.01 9.52 9.92
CA VAL A 402 14.86 9.84 10.79
C VAL A 402 15.30 10.15 12.21
N LEU A 403 16.29 9.46 12.74
CA LEU A 403 16.86 9.75 14.06
C LEU A 403 17.51 11.14 14.13
N ARG A 404 18.14 11.58 13.04
CA ARG A 404 18.82 12.88 12.96
C ARG A 404 17.83 14.01 12.66
N GLU A 405 16.95 13.86 11.68
CA GLU A 405 16.13 14.92 11.09
C GLU A 405 14.63 14.82 11.44
N GLY A 406 14.21 13.70 12.05
CA GLY A 406 12.80 13.38 12.23
C GLY A 406 12.12 12.93 10.94
N MET A 407 10.80 12.70 10.99
CA MET A 407 9.97 12.27 9.86
C MET A 407 9.57 13.46 8.95
N VAL A 408 10.41 14.46 8.76
CA VAL A 408 10.12 15.67 8.01
C VAL A 408 9.68 15.34 6.57
N GLY A 409 8.53 15.86 6.14
CA GLY A 409 7.95 15.60 4.81
C GLY A 409 7.43 14.17 4.59
N GLN A 410 7.61 13.30 5.58
CA GLN A 410 7.14 11.93 5.60
C GLN A 410 6.25 11.65 6.82
N GLU A 411 5.73 12.69 7.44
CA GLU A 411 4.85 12.56 8.59
C GLU A 411 3.82 11.47 8.36
N LEU A 412 3.76 10.52 9.29
CA LEU A 412 2.65 9.58 9.38
C LEU A 412 1.46 10.46 9.70
N GLY A 413 0.75 10.88 8.68
CA GLY A 413 -0.37 11.76 8.92
C GLY A 413 -1.36 11.15 9.89
N GLU A 414 -2.33 11.94 10.34
CA GLU A 414 -3.43 11.49 11.23
C GLU A 414 -4.21 10.24 10.71
N GLN A 415 -3.83 9.69 9.55
CA GLN A 415 -4.24 8.34 9.10
C GLN A 415 -3.81 7.23 10.07
N ALA A 416 -2.80 7.48 10.90
CA ALA A 416 -2.46 6.62 12.02
C ALA A 416 -3.42 6.80 13.21
N ILE A 417 -4.41 7.68 13.12
CA ILE A 417 -5.25 8.11 14.25
C ILE A 417 -6.76 7.94 13.95
N LEU A 418 -7.14 7.20 12.91
CA LEU A 418 -8.55 6.80 12.72
C LEU A 418 -8.71 5.31 12.85
#